data_506f76de675344f4775380473304a628
#
_entry.id   506f76de675344f4775380473304a628
#
_cell.length_a   1.000
_cell.length_b   1.000
_cell.length_c   1.000
_cell.angle_alpha   90.00
_cell.angle_beta   90.00
_cell.angle_gamma   90.00
#
_symmetry.space_group_name_H-M   'P 1'
#
loop_
_entity.id
_entity.type
_entity.pdbx_description
1 polymer ?
#
loop_
_entity_poly.entity_id
_entity_poly.type
_entity_poly.pdbx_seq_one_letter_code
_entity_poly.pdbx_strand_id
1 'polypeptide(L)'
;NGASLGCATTLKERVFRDCDYVIASVHNAEFAHGASLARTTAMYVHALEDPKVLILGHTGRSAVPFDMDEVLAVAKDLGKLIEINEATLVSHQEASGACRRIAERCAELGVMVSTGTDAHISCDIGRLDRVRSLLGEIGFPQRLVATRDAETFMGVLSRARGTLRA
;
A
#
# COMPACT_ATOMS: atom_id res chain seq x y z
N ASN A 1 -7.95 9.15 -4.81
CA ASN A 1 -8.53 10.25 -5.52
C ASN A 1 -8.51 9.97 -7.03
N GLY A 2 -9.60 9.37 -7.57
CA GLY A 2 -9.77 9.26 -9.02
C GLY A 2 -9.67 10.63 -9.73
N ALA A 3 -9.99 11.71 -9.04
CA ALA A 3 -9.81 13.07 -9.49
C ALA A 3 -8.33 13.52 -9.46
N SER A 4 -7.51 13.01 -8.54
CA SER A 4 -6.11 13.43 -8.44
C SER A 4 -5.22 12.73 -9.46
N LEU A 5 -5.66 11.67 -10.08
CA LEU A 5 -4.92 11.10 -11.21
C LEU A 5 -4.98 11.98 -12.45
N GLY A 6 -5.78 13.07 -12.44
CA GLY A 6 -5.78 14.09 -13.49
C GLY A 6 -5.94 13.54 -14.92
N CYS A 7 -6.07 12.23 -15.03
CA CYS A 7 -6.19 11.53 -16.29
C CYS A 7 -7.63 11.58 -16.78
N ALA A 8 -7.80 11.99 -18.00
CA ALA A 8 -9.04 11.71 -18.69
C ALA A 8 -9.38 10.22 -18.50
N THR A 9 -10.63 9.89 -18.23
CA THR A 9 -11.13 8.53 -17.98
C THR A 9 -10.54 7.51 -18.96
N THR A 10 -10.41 7.90 -20.20
CA THR A 10 -9.83 7.08 -21.28
C THR A 10 -8.36 6.71 -21.10
N LEU A 11 -7.53 7.58 -20.50
CA LEU A 11 -6.12 7.25 -20.24
C LEU A 11 -5.98 6.30 -19.06
N LYS A 12 -6.72 6.55 -17.97
CA LYS A 12 -6.79 5.63 -16.82
C LYS A 12 -7.21 4.24 -17.28
N GLU A 13 -8.29 4.13 -18.04
CA GLU A 13 -8.81 2.85 -18.53
C GLU A 13 -7.81 2.12 -19.42
N ARG A 14 -7.11 2.84 -20.30
CA ARG A 14 -6.08 2.24 -21.17
C ARG A 14 -4.92 1.70 -20.37
N VAL A 15 -4.35 2.50 -19.45
CA VAL A 15 -3.22 2.08 -18.59
C VAL A 15 -3.63 0.93 -17.69
N PHE A 16 -4.77 1.03 -17.02
CA PHE A 16 -5.21 0.00 -16.08
C PHE A 16 -5.57 -1.32 -16.77
N ARG A 17 -6.06 -1.29 -17.99
CA ARG A 17 -6.37 -2.51 -18.76
C ARG A 17 -5.12 -3.37 -18.96
N ASP A 18 -3.99 -2.74 -19.29
CA ASP A 18 -2.76 -3.43 -19.68
C ASP A 18 -1.87 -3.80 -18.48
N CYS A 19 -2.18 -3.29 -17.28
CA CYS A 19 -1.48 -3.63 -16.04
C CYS A 19 -2.07 -4.88 -15.38
N ASP A 20 -1.21 -5.70 -14.80
CA ASP A 20 -1.64 -6.83 -13.96
C ASP A 20 -2.29 -6.36 -12.67
N TYR A 21 -1.77 -5.32 -12.07
CA TYR A 21 -2.28 -4.63 -10.89
C TYR A 21 -1.75 -3.20 -10.83
N VAL A 22 -2.29 -2.41 -9.93
CA VAL A 22 -1.90 -1.01 -9.69
C VAL A 22 -1.53 -0.84 -8.21
N ILE A 23 -0.52 -0.01 -7.98
CA ILE A 23 -0.18 0.52 -6.66
C ILE A 23 -0.77 1.93 -6.58
N ALA A 24 -1.68 2.15 -5.64
CA ALA A 24 -2.23 3.48 -5.37
C ALA A 24 -1.46 4.14 -4.23
N SER A 25 -0.98 5.35 -4.45
CA SER A 25 -0.19 6.08 -3.45
C SER A 25 -0.51 7.58 -3.44
N VAL A 26 -0.22 8.20 -2.30
CA VAL A 26 -0.34 9.65 -2.12
C VAL A 26 1.05 10.24 -1.97
N HIS A 27 1.43 11.11 -2.90
CA HIS A 27 2.76 11.75 -2.91
C HIS A 27 2.77 13.15 -2.34
N ASN A 28 1.61 13.82 -2.32
CA ASN A 28 1.48 15.18 -1.81
C ASN A 28 0.22 15.31 -0.95
N ALA A 29 0.39 15.81 0.27
CA ALA A 29 -0.72 16.03 1.20
C ALA A 29 -1.58 17.27 0.87
N GLU A 30 -1.10 18.16 -0.01
CA GLU A 30 -1.81 19.42 -0.31
C GLU A 30 -3.23 19.21 -0.82
N PHE A 31 -3.47 18.15 -1.62
CA PHE A 31 -4.82 17.86 -2.11
C PHE A 31 -5.81 17.49 -1.00
N ALA A 32 -5.30 17.07 0.17
CA ALA A 32 -6.09 16.76 1.36
C ALA A 32 -6.16 17.93 2.35
N HIS A 33 -5.59 19.10 1.99
CA HIS A 33 -5.58 20.26 2.87
C HIS A 33 -7.01 20.66 3.27
N GLY A 34 -7.26 20.76 4.57
CA GLY A 34 -8.58 21.06 5.12
C GLY A 34 -9.61 19.92 5.01
N ALA A 35 -9.23 18.75 4.52
CA ALA A 35 -10.11 17.60 4.50
C ALA A 35 -10.28 17.02 5.92
N SER A 36 -11.50 16.57 6.24
CA SER A 36 -11.76 15.85 7.49
C SER A 36 -11.14 14.44 7.46
N LEU A 37 -10.90 13.87 8.64
CA LEU A 37 -10.43 12.49 8.77
C LEU A 37 -11.33 11.52 8.01
N ALA A 38 -12.65 11.66 8.15
CA ALA A 38 -13.61 10.81 7.43
C ALA A 38 -13.45 10.89 5.90
N ARG A 39 -13.16 12.10 5.37
CA ARG A 39 -12.96 12.27 3.93
C ARG A 39 -11.67 11.64 3.45
N THR A 40 -10.59 11.78 4.19
CA THR A 40 -9.30 11.15 3.84
C THR A 40 -9.34 9.64 4.00
N THR A 41 -10.01 9.13 5.02
CA THR A 41 -10.27 7.69 5.19
C THR A 41 -11.07 7.14 4.01
N ALA A 42 -12.18 7.78 3.66
CA ALA A 42 -13.00 7.37 2.50
C ALA A 42 -12.20 7.38 1.18
N MET A 43 -11.23 8.26 1.03
CA MET A 43 -10.34 8.27 -0.13
C MET A 43 -9.48 7.01 -0.21
N TYR A 44 -8.88 6.57 0.91
CA TYR A 44 -8.09 5.33 0.94
C TYR A 44 -8.98 4.10 0.73
N VAL A 45 -10.16 4.07 1.36
CA VAL A 45 -11.15 2.99 1.16
C VAL A 45 -11.55 2.91 -0.30
N HIS A 46 -11.92 4.03 -0.90
CA HIS A 46 -12.30 4.07 -2.33
C HIS A 46 -11.16 3.61 -3.26
N ALA A 47 -9.90 3.91 -2.92
CA ALA A 47 -8.76 3.40 -3.67
C ALA A 47 -8.64 1.86 -3.55
N LEU A 48 -8.90 1.29 -2.37
CA LEU A 48 -8.90 -0.16 -2.15
C LEU A 48 -10.05 -0.86 -2.88
N GLU A 49 -11.20 -0.22 -3.01
CA GLU A 49 -12.37 -0.74 -3.73
C GLU A 49 -12.15 -0.82 -5.26
N ASP A 50 -11.19 -0.04 -5.80
CA ASP A 50 -10.84 -0.17 -7.22
C ASP A 50 -10.26 -1.58 -7.47
N PRO A 51 -10.89 -2.35 -8.35
CA PRO A 51 -10.51 -3.73 -8.58
C PRO A 51 -9.08 -3.91 -9.09
N LYS A 52 -8.53 -2.93 -9.79
CA LYS A 52 -7.14 -2.97 -10.28
C LYS A 52 -6.11 -2.62 -9.21
N VAL A 53 -6.49 -1.90 -8.16
CA VAL A 53 -5.58 -1.58 -7.06
C VAL A 53 -5.38 -2.81 -6.21
N LEU A 54 -4.14 -3.27 -6.11
CA LEU A 54 -3.72 -4.38 -5.25
C LEU A 54 -3.02 -3.88 -3.99
N ILE A 55 -2.30 -2.78 -4.09
CA ILE A 55 -1.39 -2.30 -3.04
C ILE A 55 -1.69 -0.82 -2.75
N LEU A 56 -1.80 -0.46 -1.47
CA LEU A 56 -1.64 0.93 -1.04
C LEU A 56 -0.15 1.19 -0.79
N GLY A 57 0.44 2.02 -1.63
CA GLY A 57 1.86 2.35 -1.59
C GLY A 57 2.19 3.37 -0.51
N HIS A 58 3.30 3.15 0.20
CA HIS A 58 3.93 4.02 1.20
C HIS A 58 2.97 4.91 2.03
N THR A 59 1.89 4.32 2.54
CA THR A 59 0.81 5.04 3.26
C THR A 59 1.30 5.85 4.47
N GLY A 60 2.39 5.44 5.10
CA GLY A 60 3.01 6.17 6.21
C GLY A 60 3.75 7.44 5.81
N ARG A 61 4.13 7.61 4.52
CA ARG A 61 4.91 8.75 4.02
C ARG A 61 4.07 9.99 3.73
N SER A 62 2.82 9.80 3.35
CA SER A 62 1.99 10.88 2.81
C SER A 62 1.64 11.99 3.79
N ALA A 63 1.78 11.75 5.10
CA ALA A 63 1.30 12.63 6.17
C ALA A 63 -0.21 12.97 6.09
N VAL A 64 -0.96 12.30 5.21
CA VAL A 64 -2.42 12.43 5.14
C VAL A 64 -3.04 11.52 6.20
N PRO A 65 -3.72 12.07 7.21
CA PRO A 65 -4.31 11.28 8.27
C PRO A 65 -5.48 10.45 7.73
N PHE A 66 -5.65 9.25 8.26
CA PHE A 66 -6.78 8.36 7.98
C PHE A 66 -7.09 7.48 9.19
N ASP A 67 -8.30 6.98 9.29
CA ASP A 67 -8.65 5.95 10.26
C ASP A 67 -7.96 4.64 9.84
N MET A 68 -6.92 4.29 10.60
CA MET A 68 -6.09 3.14 10.27
C MET A 68 -6.87 1.83 10.37
N ASP A 69 -7.71 1.69 11.39
CA ASP A 69 -8.47 0.46 11.63
C ASP A 69 -9.48 0.22 10.51
N GLU A 70 -10.18 1.26 10.08
CA GLU A 70 -11.13 1.18 8.97
C GLU A 70 -10.42 0.80 7.67
N VAL A 71 -9.36 1.50 7.30
CA VAL A 71 -8.63 1.23 6.05
C VAL A 71 -8.00 -0.17 6.05
N LEU A 72 -7.41 -0.60 7.17
CA LEU A 72 -6.79 -1.92 7.28
C LEU A 72 -7.82 -3.05 7.29
N ALA A 73 -9.00 -2.85 7.89
CA ALA A 73 -10.09 -3.82 7.83
C ALA A 73 -10.56 -4.02 6.38
N VAL A 74 -10.79 -2.93 5.66
CA VAL A 74 -11.17 -2.99 4.24
C VAL A 74 -10.08 -3.66 3.40
N ALA A 75 -8.81 -3.32 3.61
CA ALA A 75 -7.69 -3.97 2.91
C ALA A 75 -7.69 -5.50 3.14
N LYS A 76 -7.91 -5.94 4.38
CA LYS A 76 -8.02 -7.37 4.73
C LYS A 76 -9.18 -8.04 4.01
N ASP A 77 -10.37 -7.46 4.10
CA ASP A 77 -11.61 -8.04 3.55
C ASP A 77 -11.54 -8.18 2.02
N LEU A 78 -10.91 -7.20 1.36
CA LEU A 78 -10.71 -7.21 -0.08
C LEU A 78 -9.45 -7.95 -0.54
N GLY A 79 -8.64 -8.50 0.39
CA GLY A 79 -7.39 -9.19 0.08
C GLY A 79 -6.32 -8.28 -0.53
N LYS A 80 -6.35 -6.99 -0.20
CA LYS A 80 -5.39 -5.98 -0.67
C LYS A 80 -4.19 -5.88 0.27
N LEU A 81 -3.11 -5.30 -0.21
CA LEU A 81 -1.84 -5.20 0.50
C LEU A 81 -1.55 -3.76 0.93
N ILE A 82 -0.87 -3.64 2.07
CA ILE A 82 -0.30 -2.38 2.54
C ILE A 82 1.21 -2.44 2.32
N GLU A 83 1.80 -1.44 1.69
CA GLU A 83 3.23 -1.42 1.44
C GLU A 83 4.01 -0.92 2.65
N ILE A 84 5.05 -1.68 3.02
CA ILE A 84 6.15 -1.23 3.88
C ILE A 84 7.33 -0.92 2.96
N ASN A 85 7.65 0.37 2.86
CA ASN A 85 8.49 0.92 1.80
C ASN A 85 9.87 1.29 2.31
N GLU A 86 10.93 0.78 1.68
CA GLU A 86 12.33 1.00 2.08
C GLU A 86 12.74 2.47 1.95
N ALA A 87 12.45 3.10 0.80
CA ALA A 87 12.84 4.49 0.58
C ALA A 87 12.20 5.43 1.61
N THR A 88 11.00 5.12 2.09
CA THR A 88 10.36 5.87 3.18
C THR A 88 11.18 5.75 4.48
N LEU A 89 11.62 4.55 4.83
CA LEU A 89 12.39 4.32 6.07
C LEU A 89 13.82 4.89 5.99
N VAL A 90 14.39 5.00 4.79
CA VAL A 90 15.73 5.55 4.56
C VAL A 90 15.72 7.08 4.48
N SER A 91 14.81 7.64 3.67
CA SER A 91 14.85 9.05 3.26
C SER A 91 13.83 9.94 3.97
N HIS A 92 12.86 9.36 4.66
CA HIS A 92 11.76 10.05 5.34
C HIS A 92 11.68 9.60 6.81
N GLN A 93 12.72 9.88 7.58
CA GLN A 93 12.83 9.42 8.97
C GLN A 93 11.67 9.88 9.85
N GLU A 94 11.08 11.05 9.55
CA GLU A 94 9.87 11.57 10.20
C GLU A 94 8.66 10.66 10.01
N ALA A 95 8.62 9.89 8.92
CA ALA A 95 7.55 8.94 8.62
C ALA A 95 7.77 7.54 9.23
N SER A 96 8.98 7.26 9.76
CA SER A 96 9.33 5.93 10.29
C SER A 96 8.41 5.47 11.40
N GLY A 97 8.00 6.39 12.29
CA GLY A 97 7.05 6.10 13.36
C GLY A 97 5.65 5.72 12.85
N ALA A 98 5.19 6.37 11.78
CA ALA A 98 3.93 6.03 11.14
C ALA A 98 4.02 4.66 10.45
N CYS A 99 5.10 4.39 9.72
CA CYS A 99 5.34 3.09 9.08
C CYS A 99 5.36 1.95 10.11
N ARG A 100 6.03 2.15 11.27
CA ARG A 100 6.05 1.16 12.36
C ARG A 100 4.64 0.88 12.87
N ARG A 101 3.86 1.91 13.22
CA ARG A 101 2.49 1.72 13.72
C ARG A 101 1.58 1.00 12.72
N ILE A 102 1.71 1.34 11.43
CA ILE A 102 0.96 0.65 10.36
C ILE A 102 1.35 -0.82 10.31
N ALA A 103 2.66 -1.14 10.35
CA ALA A 103 3.13 -2.52 10.32
C ALA A 103 2.66 -3.31 11.56
N GLU A 104 2.79 -2.75 12.76
CA GLU A 104 2.31 -3.34 14.01
C GLU A 104 0.79 -3.63 13.92
N ARG A 105 0.02 -2.65 13.44
CA ARG A 105 -1.43 -2.82 13.33
C ARG A 105 -1.82 -3.84 12.24
N CYS A 106 -1.08 -3.91 11.14
CA CYS A 106 -1.25 -4.97 10.14
C CYS A 106 -1.01 -6.36 10.76
N ALA A 107 0.02 -6.52 11.59
CA ALA A 107 0.32 -7.78 12.27
C ALA A 107 -0.83 -8.18 13.22
N GLU A 108 -1.33 -7.26 14.04
CA GLU A 108 -2.43 -7.48 14.98
C GLU A 108 -3.73 -7.88 14.27
N LEU A 109 -4.09 -7.18 13.21
CA LEU A 109 -5.32 -7.43 12.45
C LEU A 109 -5.19 -8.60 11.45
N GLY A 110 -3.97 -9.08 11.19
CA GLY A 110 -3.73 -10.12 10.19
C GLY A 110 -3.86 -9.62 8.75
N VAL A 111 -3.51 -8.35 8.50
CA VAL A 111 -3.46 -7.74 7.16
C VAL A 111 -2.15 -8.12 6.50
N MET A 112 -2.20 -8.54 5.24
CA MET A 112 -0.99 -8.83 4.48
C MET A 112 -0.30 -7.53 4.02
N VAL A 113 1.04 -7.56 4.04
CA VAL A 113 1.87 -6.45 3.56
C VAL A 113 2.67 -6.85 2.32
N SER A 114 2.98 -5.86 1.48
CA SER A 114 4.04 -5.95 0.50
C SER A 114 5.26 -5.18 1.00
N THR A 115 6.45 -5.57 0.55
CA THR A 115 7.69 -4.83 0.79
C THR A 115 8.20 -4.32 -0.55
N GLY A 116 8.56 -3.04 -0.62
CA GLY A 116 9.06 -2.39 -1.84
C GLY A 116 10.28 -1.54 -1.57
N THR A 117 11.21 -1.50 -2.53
CA THR A 117 12.42 -0.66 -2.44
C THR A 117 12.16 0.78 -2.83
N ASP A 118 11.20 1.02 -3.74
CA ASP A 118 10.99 2.32 -4.40
C ASP A 118 12.30 2.82 -5.06
N ALA A 119 13.06 1.86 -5.66
CA ALA A 119 14.37 2.09 -6.22
C ALA A 119 14.29 2.99 -7.46
N HIS A 120 15.11 4.03 -7.49
CA HIS A 120 15.26 4.94 -8.62
C HIS A 120 16.57 4.68 -9.39
N ILE A 121 17.44 3.83 -8.86
CA ILE A 121 18.69 3.36 -9.48
C ILE A 121 18.81 1.85 -9.33
N SER A 122 19.50 1.21 -10.26
CA SER A 122 19.55 -0.25 -10.32
C SER A 122 20.19 -0.92 -9.10
N CYS A 123 21.14 -0.27 -8.44
CA CYS A 123 21.82 -0.84 -7.27
C CYS A 123 20.94 -0.89 -6.01
N ASP A 124 19.81 -0.21 -6.00
CA ASP A 124 18.88 -0.23 -4.87
C ASP A 124 17.75 -1.26 -5.05
N ILE A 125 17.65 -1.87 -6.22
CA ILE A 125 16.65 -2.93 -6.48
C ILE A 125 16.91 -4.12 -5.55
N GLY A 126 15.91 -4.50 -4.76
CA GLY A 126 15.97 -5.63 -3.83
C GLY A 126 16.63 -5.31 -2.48
N ARG A 127 17.13 -4.10 -2.26
CA ARG A 127 17.69 -3.67 -0.96
C ARG A 127 16.54 -3.31 -0.01
N LEU A 128 16.34 -4.14 1.00
CA LEU A 128 15.25 -4.04 1.97
C LEU A 128 15.78 -4.09 3.41
N ASP A 129 16.92 -3.44 3.67
CA ASP A 129 17.62 -3.57 4.95
C ASP A 129 16.82 -2.97 6.11
N ARG A 130 16.24 -1.79 5.93
CA ARG A 130 15.43 -1.11 6.95
C ARG A 130 14.08 -1.79 7.14
N VAL A 131 13.44 -2.20 6.05
CA VAL A 131 12.18 -2.97 6.12
C VAL A 131 12.39 -4.27 6.89
N ARG A 132 13.44 -5.02 6.59
CA ARG A 132 13.77 -6.28 7.30
C ARG A 132 14.05 -6.04 8.78
N SER A 133 14.81 -4.99 9.11
CA SER A 133 15.08 -4.60 10.50
C SER A 133 13.77 -4.29 11.22
N LEU A 134 12.92 -3.42 10.66
CA LEU A 134 11.64 -3.04 11.24
C LEU A 134 10.73 -4.25 11.48
N LEU A 135 10.54 -5.09 10.45
CA LEU A 135 9.69 -6.27 10.57
C LEU A 135 10.24 -7.29 11.56
N GLY A 136 11.58 -7.44 11.65
CA GLY A 136 12.24 -8.27 12.65
C GLY A 136 12.06 -7.74 14.06
N GLU A 137 12.25 -6.44 14.28
CA GLU A 137 12.11 -5.79 15.60
C GLU A 137 10.70 -5.93 16.19
N ILE A 138 9.66 -5.83 15.34
CA ILE A 138 8.26 -5.96 15.79
C ILE A 138 7.75 -7.42 15.79
N GLY A 139 8.60 -8.38 15.41
CA GLY A 139 8.20 -9.78 15.32
C GLY A 139 7.08 -10.02 14.27
N PHE A 140 7.11 -9.29 13.15
CA PHE A 140 6.06 -9.37 12.12
C PHE A 140 5.90 -10.79 11.57
N PRO A 141 4.68 -11.35 11.51
CA PRO A 141 4.46 -12.72 11.04
C PRO A 141 4.84 -12.87 9.56
N GLN A 142 5.84 -13.71 9.26
CA GLN A 142 6.34 -13.94 7.90
C GLN A 142 5.24 -14.38 6.92
N ARG A 143 4.23 -15.12 7.39
CA ARG A 143 3.09 -15.54 6.57
C ARG A 143 2.26 -14.37 6.02
N LEU A 144 2.35 -13.20 6.65
CA LEU A 144 1.64 -11.98 6.22
C LEU A 144 2.48 -11.10 5.27
N VAL A 145 3.73 -11.46 4.97
CA VAL A 145 4.53 -10.78 3.95
C VAL A 145 4.25 -11.40 2.59
N ALA A 146 3.46 -10.72 1.75
CA ALA A 146 3.06 -11.23 0.43
C ALA A 146 4.25 -11.35 -0.52
N THR A 147 5.21 -10.46 -0.41
CA THR A 147 6.42 -10.41 -1.26
C THR A 147 7.59 -11.25 -0.72
N ARG A 148 7.37 -12.13 0.27
CA ARG A 148 8.40 -13.03 0.77
C ARG A 148 8.93 -14.01 -0.27
N ASP A 149 8.05 -14.42 -1.19
CA ASP A 149 8.35 -15.28 -2.33
C ASP A 149 7.36 -15.06 -3.49
N ALA A 150 7.73 -15.48 -4.68
CA ALA A 150 6.94 -15.31 -5.89
C ALA A 150 5.61 -16.07 -5.83
N GLU A 151 5.59 -17.27 -5.27
CA GLU A 151 4.38 -18.11 -5.17
C GLU A 151 3.32 -17.44 -4.33
N THR A 152 3.70 -16.92 -3.16
CA THR A 152 2.81 -16.19 -2.27
C THR A 152 2.23 -14.95 -2.95
N PHE A 153 3.08 -14.15 -3.60
CA PHE A 153 2.62 -12.94 -4.29
C PHE A 153 1.67 -13.26 -5.44
N MET A 154 2.02 -14.23 -6.27
CA MET A 154 1.16 -14.68 -7.37
C MET A 154 -0.17 -15.26 -6.89
N GLY A 155 -0.17 -15.95 -5.76
CA GLY A 155 -1.39 -16.41 -5.10
C GLY A 155 -2.31 -15.27 -4.64
N VAL A 156 -1.74 -14.19 -4.07
CA VAL A 156 -2.50 -12.98 -3.71
C VAL A 156 -3.08 -12.32 -4.96
N LEU A 157 -2.26 -12.12 -5.99
CA LEU A 157 -2.68 -11.50 -7.25
C LEU A 157 -3.80 -12.30 -7.93
N SER A 158 -3.68 -13.62 -7.96
CA SER A 158 -4.71 -14.49 -8.55
C SER A 158 -6.04 -14.41 -7.81
N ARG A 159 -6.04 -14.37 -6.48
CA ARG A 159 -7.26 -14.20 -5.67
C ARG A 159 -7.92 -12.84 -5.93
N ALA A 160 -7.13 -11.78 -5.92
CA ALA A 160 -7.62 -10.44 -6.21
C ALA A 160 -8.26 -10.32 -7.61
N ARG A 161 -7.72 -11.04 -8.61
CA ARG A 161 -8.29 -11.13 -9.96
C ARG A 161 -9.52 -12.04 -10.05
N GLY A 162 -9.57 -13.10 -9.25
CA GLY A 162 -10.70 -14.02 -9.20
C GLY A 162 -11.96 -13.35 -8.69
N THR A 163 -11.83 -12.45 -7.73
CA THR A 163 -12.92 -11.63 -7.20
C THR A 163 -13.51 -10.66 -8.24
N LEU A 164 -12.76 -10.38 -9.33
CA LEU A 164 -13.17 -9.52 -10.44
C LEU A 164 -14.02 -10.22 -11.50
N ARG A 165 -14.05 -11.56 -11.49
CA ARG A 165 -14.72 -12.37 -12.51
C ARG A 165 -16.01 -13.04 -12.02
N ALA A 166 -16.31 -12.86 -10.75
CA ALA A 166 -17.52 -13.33 -10.11
C ALA A 166 -18.56 -12.23 -9.99
#